data_a9f54cf307733d66cc0f972549a05932
#
_entry.id   a9f54cf307733d66cc0f972549a05932
#
_cell.length_a   1.000
_cell.length_b   1.000
_cell.length_c   1.000
_cell.angle_alpha   90.00
_cell.angle_beta   90.00
_cell.angle_gamma   90.00
#
_symmetry.space_group_name_H-M   'P 1'
#
loop_
_entity.id
_entity.type
_entity.pdbx_description
1 polymer ?
#
loop_
_entity_poly.entity_id
_entity_poly.type
_entity_poly.pdbx_seq_one_letter_code
_entity_poly.pdbx_strand_id
1 'polypeptide(L)'
;HPDLKSAQEDHYRLLDEIHLFDGLRVDRAISCHGLEARVPFLDREFVDFFFFLPASWKVPTKDSIEKNFFRTAFAKSKFGKTLPEEVLWRKKEAFSDGVSGKEKSWFQWVQEFLNEKVSDQEFEMKKDKLHPSIVAPSKESFYFMRAFQNQNGDQWQVIPHYWLPRWSGNLSEPSARVLKVYNDKA
;
A
#
# COMPACT_ATOMS: atom_id res chain seq x y z
N HIS A 1 -13.56 3.64 5.96
CA HIS A 1 -14.23 2.65 6.81
C HIS A 1 -15.67 3.09 7.08
N PRO A 2 -16.64 2.16 7.09
CA PRO A 2 -18.05 2.51 7.35
C PRO A 2 -18.28 2.97 8.80
N ASP A 3 -17.57 2.42 9.76
CA ASP A 3 -17.65 2.73 11.18
C ASP A 3 -16.33 2.47 11.93
N LEU A 4 -16.27 2.86 13.21
CA LEU A 4 -15.05 2.73 14.03
C LEU A 4 -14.69 1.28 14.34
N LYS A 5 -15.68 0.38 14.44
CA LYS A 5 -15.45 -1.04 14.69
C LYS A 5 -14.77 -1.67 13.48
N SER A 6 -15.33 -1.45 12.29
CA SER A 6 -14.74 -1.91 11.02
C SER A 6 -13.32 -1.37 10.81
N ALA A 7 -13.07 -0.10 11.19
CA ALA A 7 -11.74 0.49 11.14
C ALA A 7 -10.75 -0.22 12.07
N GLN A 8 -11.18 -0.54 13.29
CA GLN A 8 -10.35 -1.25 14.26
C GLN A 8 -10.02 -2.67 13.79
N GLU A 9 -11.01 -3.40 13.29
CA GLU A 9 -10.84 -4.74 12.73
C GLU A 9 -9.87 -4.73 11.54
N ASP A 10 -9.95 -3.72 10.67
CA ASP A 10 -9.05 -3.59 9.52
C ASP A 10 -7.62 -3.23 9.94
N HIS A 11 -7.44 -2.43 10.99
CA HIS A 11 -6.10 -2.19 11.56
C HIS A 11 -5.45 -3.48 12.07
N TYR A 12 -6.20 -4.35 12.75
CA TYR A 12 -5.69 -5.66 13.18
C TYR A 12 -5.32 -6.53 11.97
N ARG A 13 -6.21 -6.61 10.97
CA ARG A 13 -5.94 -7.37 9.75
C ARG A 13 -4.69 -6.89 9.03
N LEU A 14 -4.55 -5.57 8.84
CA LEU A 14 -3.39 -4.98 8.15
C LEU A 14 -2.08 -5.25 8.89
N LEU A 15 -2.10 -5.27 10.22
CA LEU A 15 -0.92 -5.63 11.01
C LEU A 15 -0.61 -7.13 10.89
N ASP A 16 -1.64 -7.98 10.99
CA ASP A 16 -1.49 -9.43 10.88
C ASP A 16 -0.92 -9.85 9.52
N GLU A 17 -1.40 -9.21 8.45
CA GLU A 17 -0.99 -9.48 7.08
C GLU A 17 0.31 -8.76 6.63
N ILE A 18 0.87 -7.82 7.43
CA ILE A 18 1.97 -6.96 6.97
C ILE A 18 3.21 -7.75 6.53
N HIS A 19 3.45 -8.90 7.13
CA HIS A 19 4.57 -9.78 6.80
C HIS A 19 4.42 -10.45 5.43
N LEU A 20 3.20 -10.55 4.90
CA LEU A 20 2.90 -11.13 3.58
C LEU A 20 3.10 -10.14 2.43
N PHE A 21 3.06 -8.84 2.71
CA PHE A 21 3.09 -7.77 1.71
C PHE A 21 4.21 -6.77 1.93
N ASP A 22 4.00 -5.75 2.75
CA ASP A 22 4.98 -4.68 2.94
C ASP A 22 6.27 -5.16 3.60
N GLY A 23 6.18 -5.99 4.62
CA GLY A 23 7.33 -6.59 5.29
C GLY A 23 8.14 -7.46 4.35
N LEU A 24 7.47 -8.33 3.60
CA LEU A 24 8.12 -9.21 2.62
C LEU A 24 8.82 -8.41 1.51
N ARG A 25 8.13 -7.39 0.96
CA ARG A 25 8.70 -6.54 -0.09
C ARG A 25 9.93 -5.80 0.40
N VAL A 26 9.88 -5.20 1.58
CA VAL A 26 11.03 -4.48 2.17
C VAL A 26 12.18 -5.45 2.41
N ASP A 27 11.93 -6.59 3.04
CA ASP A 27 12.97 -7.60 3.28
C ASP A 27 13.64 -8.03 1.98
N ARG A 28 12.87 -8.46 0.99
CA ARG A 28 13.42 -8.94 -0.29
C ARG A 28 14.14 -7.86 -1.08
N ALA A 29 13.63 -6.62 -1.06
CA ALA A 29 14.21 -5.53 -1.84
C ALA A 29 15.55 -5.05 -1.29
N ILE A 30 15.78 -5.10 0.03
CA ILE A 30 16.99 -4.54 0.63
C ILE A 30 17.97 -5.60 1.12
N SER A 31 17.52 -6.77 1.57
CA SER A 31 18.42 -7.85 2.03
C SER A 31 19.29 -8.41 0.91
N CYS A 32 18.80 -8.41 -0.33
CA CYS A 32 19.61 -8.82 -1.50
C CYS A 32 20.82 -7.88 -1.76
N HIS A 33 20.84 -6.70 -1.16
CA HIS A 33 21.96 -5.76 -1.19
C HIS A 33 22.76 -5.74 0.12
N GLY A 34 22.57 -6.72 1.01
CA GLY A 34 23.26 -6.80 2.29
C GLY A 34 22.79 -5.77 3.32
N LEU A 35 21.62 -5.18 3.13
CA LEU A 35 21.02 -4.20 4.04
C LEU A 35 19.94 -4.86 4.91
N GLU A 36 19.75 -4.34 6.10
CA GLU A 36 18.73 -4.78 7.04
C GLU A 36 17.76 -3.65 7.36
N ALA A 37 16.45 -3.90 7.18
CA ALA A 37 15.42 -2.93 7.52
C ALA A 37 15.23 -2.80 9.03
N ARG A 38 15.03 -1.58 9.51
CA ARG A 38 14.56 -1.30 10.86
C ARG A 38 13.14 -0.75 10.78
N VAL A 39 12.26 -1.33 11.58
CA VAL A 39 10.82 -1.06 11.55
C VAL A 39 10.31 -0.61 12.93
N PRO A 40 10.67 0.60 13.39
CA PRO A 40 10.40 1.04 14.77
C PRO A 40 8.90 1.07 15.11
N PHE A 41 8.02 1.22 14.11
CA PHE A 41 6.57 1.18 14.32
C PHE A 41 6.00 -0.23 14.50
N LEU A 42 6.81 -1.27 14.31
CA LEU A 42 6.46 -2.67 14.63
C LEU A 42 7.06 -3.15 15.97
N ASP A 43 7.66 -2.24 16.73
CA ASP A 43 8.04 -2.51 18.10
C ASP A 43 6.79 -2.92 18.92
N ARG A 44 6.93 -3.95 19.74
CA ARG A 44 5.81 -4.55 20.49
C ARG A 44 5.09 -3.55 21.39
N GLU A 45 5.86 -2.80 22.17
CA GLU A 45 5.28 -1.82 23.11
C GLU A 45 4.56 -0.72 22.35
N PHE A 46 5.11 -0.29 21.21
CA PHE A 46 4.47 0.69 20.35
C PHE A 46 3.15 0.15 19.73
N VAL A 47 3.15 -1.08 19.24
CA VAL A 47 1.96 -1.73 18.66
C VAL A 47 0.88 -1.89 19.73
N ASP A 48 1.21 -2.40 20.90
CA ASP A 48 0.28 -2.56 22.01
C ASP A 48 -0.31 -1.21 22.44
N PHE A 49 0.53 -0.20 22.56
CA PHE A 49 0.07 1.18 22.85
C PHE A 49 -0.86 1.70 21.76
N PHE A 50 -0.51 1.52 20.48
CA PHE A 50 -1.35 1.95 19.36
C PHE A 50 -2.73 1.30 19.41
N PHE A 51 -2.81 0.00 19.69
CA PHE A 51 -4.10 -0.70 19.76
C PHE A 51 -4.89 -0.38 21.03
N PHE A 52 -4.24 -0.01 22.10
CA PHE A 52 -4.89 0.49 23.34
C PHE A 52 -5.61 1.84 23.10
N LEU A 53 -5.13 2.67 22.18
CA LEU A 53 -5.77 3.95 21.87
C LEU A 53 -7.17 3.76 21.28
N PRO A 54 -8.14 4.64 21.61
CA PRO A 54 -9.46 4.62 21.00
C PRO A 54 -9.40 4.69 19.46
N ALA A 55 -10.24 3.91 18.80
CA ALA A 55 -10.31 3.91 17.33
C ALA A 55 -10.60 5.30 16.76
N SER A 56 -11.41 6.10 17.45
CA SER A 56 -11.75 7.48 17.07
C SER A 56 -10.55 8.43 16.97
N TRP A 57 -9.46 8.14 17.66
CA TRP A 57 -8.24 8.95 17.60
C TRP A 57 -7.36 8.58 16.41
N LYS A 58 -7.54 7.39 15.87
CA LYS A 58 -6.73 6.80 14.78
C LYS A 58 -7.35 7.03 13.41
N VAL A 59 -8.65 7.18 13.34
CA VAL A 59 -9.39 7.36 12.09
C VAL A 59 -9.46 8.84 11.73
N PRO A 60 -9.07 9.24 10.50
CA PRO A 60 -9.19 10.62 10.07
C PRO A 60 -10.67 11.02 9.96
N THR A 61 -10.95 12.27 10.28
CA THR A 61 -12.27 12.90 10.11
C THR A 61 -12.28 13.78 8.86
N LYS A 62 -13.44 14.36 8.52
CA LYS A 62 -13.55 15.31 7.40
C LYS A 62 -12.63 16.54 7.57
N ASP A 63 -12.39 16.94 8.82
CA ASP A 63 -11.63 18.15 9.16
C ASP A 63 -10.18 17.84 9.59
N SER A 64 -9.74 16.60 9.49
CA SER A 64 -8.40 16.18 9.89
C SER A 64 -7.68 15.41 8.78
N ILE A 65 -6.37 15.61 8.70
CA ILE A 65 -5.51 14.83 7.81
C ILE A 65 -5.19 13.45 8.43
N GLU A 66 -4.69 12.55 7.63
CA GLU A 66 -4.23 11.24 8.08
C GLU A 66 -3.13 11.39 9.15
N LYS A 67 -3.17 10.52 10.14
CA LYS A 67 -2.24 10.50 11.29
C LYS A 67 -2.28 11.78 12.14
N ASN A 68 -3.38 12.52 12.13
CA ASN A 68 -3.49 13.80 12.84
C ASN A 68 -3.13 13.69 14.31
N PHE A 69 -3.60 12.65 15.00
CA PHE A 69 -3.27 12.41 16.41
C PHE A 69 -1.75 12.30 16.62
N PHE A 70 -1.09 11.46 15.81
CA PHE A 70 0.36 11.25 15.90
C PHE A 70 1.15 12.53 15.58
N ARG A 71 0.76 13.25 14.53
CA ARG A 71 1.38 14.52 14.14
C ARG A 71 1.24 15.59 15.23
N THR A 72 0.05 15.69 15.83
CA THR A 72 -0.22 16.62 16.94
C THR A 72 0.58 16.26 18.18
N ALA A 73 0.65 14.98 18.54
CA ALA A 73 1.47 14.53 19.66
C ALA A 73 2.95 14.86 19.44
N PHE A 74 3.47 14.63 18.23
CA PHE A 74 4.83 14.96 17.88
C PHE A 74 5.09 16.49 17.94
N ALA A 75 4.21 17.29 17.34
CA ALA A 75 4.32 18.76 17.35
C ALA A 75 4.37 19.34 18.78
N LYS A 76 3.60 18.76 19.70
CA LYS A 76 3.55 19.18 21.11
C LYS A 76 4.68 18.60 21.97
N SER A 77 5.46 17.65 21.45
CA SER A 77 6.58 17.05 22.16
C SER A 77 7.81 17.96 22.16
N LYS A 78 8.82 17.59 22.96
CA LYS A 78 10.14 18.25 22.92
C LYS A 78 10.85 18.18 21.55
N PHE A 79 10.39 17.29 20.69
CA PHE A 79 10.91 17.09 19.34
C PHE A 79 10.14 17.87 18.28
N GLY A 80 9.07 18.58 18.63
CA GLY A 80 8.17 19.25 17.68
C GLY A 80 8.86 20.26 16.74
N LYS A 81 9.97 20.84 17.18
CA LYS A 81 10.76 21.78 16.37
C LYS A 81 11.79 21.11 15.46
N THR A 82 11.94 19.80 15.48
CA THR A 82 12.93 19.08 14.66
C THR A 82 12.47 18.86 13.22
N LEU A 83 11.18 18.98 12.94
CA LEU A 83 10.62 18.93 11.60
C LEU A 83 10.05 20.28 11.19
N PRO A 84 10.30 20.74 9.94
CA PRO A 84 9.60 21.89 9.38
C PRO A 84 8.08 21.66 9.36
N GLU A 85 7.30 22.72 9.55
CA GLU A 85 5.82 22.61 9.56
C GLU A 85 5.27 22.03 8.25
N GLU A 86 5.82 22.44 7.12
CA GLU A 86 5.46 21.93 5.80
C GLU A 86 5.68 20.41 5.64
N VAL A 87 6.63 19.83 6.35
CA VAL A 87 6.87 18.38 6.37
C VAL A 87 5.92 17.71 7.36
N LEU A 88 5.77 18.30 8.55
CA LEU A 88 4.94 17.74 9.62
C LEU A 88 3.47 17.64 9.22
N TRP A 89 2.96 18.63 8.47
CA TRP A 89 1.55 18.71 8.05
C TRP A 89 1.33 18.42 6.58
N ARG A 90 2.33 17.89 5.87
CA ARG A 90 2.20 17.54 4.46
C ARG A 90 1.10 16.49 4.25
N LYS A 91 0.30 16.66 3.19
CA LYS A 91 -0.66 15.65 2.73
C LYS A 91 0.09 14.32 2.47
N LYS A 92 -0.49 13.20 2.88
CA LYS A 92 0.07 11.88 2.61
C LYS A 92 0.05 11.61 1.10
N GLU A 93 1.16 11.15 0.59
CA GLU A 93 1.29 10.65 -0.78
C GLU A 93 1.86 9.23 -0.75
N ALA A 94 1.48 8.39 -1.71
CA ALA A 94 2.17 7.14 -1.96
C ALA A 94 3.59 7.45 -2.46
N PHE A 95 4.54 6.57 -2.19
CA PHE A 95 5.93 6.77 -2.65
C PHE A 95 6.01 6.94 -4.17
N SER A 96 5.27 6.12 -4.92
CA SER A 96 5.17 6.22 -6.38
C SER A 96 4.65 7.58 -6.86
N ASP A 97 3.79 8.23 -6.09
CA ASP A 97 3.26 9.56 -6.40
C ASP A 97 4.27 10.66 -6.06
N GLY A 98 4.97 10.52 -4.92
CA GLY A 98 5.97 11.47 -4.47
C GLY A 98 7.22 11.55 -5.36
N VAL A 99 7.58 10.47 -6.07
CA VAL A 99 8.69 10.44 -7.04
C VAL A 99 8.25 10.69 -8.49
N SER A 100 6.95 10.86 -8.72
CA SER A 100 6.39 11.12 -10.05
C SER A 100 6.57 12.56 -10.46
N GLY A 101 6.88 12.78 -11.73
CA GLY A 101 6.83 14.12 -12.33
C GLY A 101 5.38 14.66 -12.40
N LYS A 102 5.26 15.99 -12.55
CA LYS A 102 3.94 16.63 -12.72
C LYS A 102 3.25 16.22 -14.01
N GLU A 103 4.01 15.95 -15.06
CA GLU A 103 3.48 15.63 -16.40
C GLU A 103 3.11 14.17 -16.55
N LYS A 104 3.87 13.27 -15.94
CA LYS A 104 3.67 11.84 -16.10
C LYS A 104 3.99 11.10 -14.80
N SER A 105 3.06 10.31 -14.36
CA SER A 105 3.19 9.55 -13.13
C SER A 105 3.97 8.25 -13.33
N TRP A 106 4.57 7.72 -12.26
CA TRP A 106 5.18 6.39 -12.26
C TRP A 106 4.21 5.32 -12.79
N PHE A 107 2.96 5.37 -12.35
CA PHE A 107 1.92 4.46 -12.83
C PHE A 107 1.76 4.52 -14.36
N GLN A 108 1.68 5.71 -14.95
CA GLN A 108 1.56 5.86 -16.40
C GLN A 108 2.77 5.30 -17.16
N TRP A 109 3.99 5.51 -16.64
CA TRP A 109 5.19 4.92 -17.20
C TRP A 109 5.15 3.40 -17.20
N VAL A 110 4.73 2.80 -16.07
CA VAL A 110 4.58 1.34 -15.96
C VAL A 110 3.53 0.82 -16.95
N GLN A 111 2.38 1.49 -17.06
CA GLN A 111 1.32 1.07 -18.01
C GLN A 111 1.78 1.12 -19.46
N GLU A 112 2.48 2.16 -19.87
CA GLU A 112 3.02 2.27 -21.24
C GLU A 112 4.03 1.16 -21.52
N PHE A 113 5.00 0.96 -20.63
CA PHE A 113 5.97 -0.12 -20.73
C PHE A 113 5.28 -1.49 -20.85
N LEU A 114 4.26 -1.73 -20.09
CA LEU A 114 3.55 -3.02 -20.09
C LEU A 114 2.67 -3.20 -21.32
N ASN A 115 2.14 -2.12 -21.90
CA ASN A 115 1.42 -2.18 -23.17
C ASN A 115 2.33 -2.62 -24.34
N GLU A 116 3.62 -2.30 -24.26
CA GLU A 116 4.61 -2.79 -25.23
C GLU A 116 5.00 -4.27 -24.99
N LYS A 117 4.93 -4.76 -23.75
CA LYS A 117 5.36 -6.11 -23.36
C LYS A 117 4.25 -7.16 -23.35
N VAL A 118 3.00 -6.72 -23.22
CA VAL A 118 1.82 -7.58 -23.13
C VAL A 118 0.75 -7.06 -24.06
N SER A 119 0.47 -7.79 -25.14
CA SER A 119 -0.63 -7.43 -26.03
C SER A 119 -2.00 -7.63 -25.35
N ASP A 120 -3.01 -6.88 -25.81
CA ASP A 120 -4.39 -7.05 -25.32
C ASP A 120 -4.87 -8.47 -25.55
N GLN A 121 -4.57 -9.03 -26.71
CA GLN A 121 -4.95 -10.40 -27.06
C GLN A 121 -4.31 -11.43 -26.13
N GLU A 122 -3.03 -11.32 -25.82
CA GLU A 122 -2.36 -12.22 -24.89
C GLU A 122 -2.96 -12.10 -23.48
N PHE A 123 -3.17 -10.87 -23.02
CA PHE A 123 -3.75 -10.61 -21.70
C PHE A 123 -5.14 -11.25 -21.58
N GLU A 124 -6.05 -10.96 -22.50
CA GLU A 124 -7.41 -11.49 -22.46
C GLU A 124 -7.48 -13.03 -22.56
N MET A 125 -6.57 -13.65 -23.31
CA MET A 125 -6.53 -15.10 -23.43
C MET A 125 -5.94 -15.85 -22.21
N LYS A 126 -5.13 -15.18 -21.40
CA LYS A 126 -4.31 -15.86 -20.37
C LYS A 126 -4.46 -15.30 -18.96
N LYS A 127 -5.14 -14.17 -18.75
CA LYS A 127 -5.23 -13.50 -17.44
C LYS A 127 -5.81 -14.36 -16.31
N ASP A 128 -6.58 -15.39 -16.65
CA ASP A 128 -7.23 -16.37 -15.76
C ASP A 128 -6.54 -17.74 -15.71
N LYS A 129 -5.42 -17.91 -16.41
CA LYS A 129 -4.75 -19.22 -16.58
C LYS A 129 -3.43 -19.35 -15.84
N LEU A 130 -2.87 -18.24 -15.35
CA LEU A 130 -1.58 -18.27 -14.67
C LEU A 130 -1.69 -18.79 -13.24
N HIS A 131 -2.71 -18.41 -12.52
CA HIS A 131 -2.89 -18.75 -11.11
C HIS A 131 -4.18 -19.55 -10.90
N PRO A 132 -4.19 -20.57 -10.01
CA PRO A 132 -5.36 -21.44 -9.82
C PRO A 132 -6.61 -20.71 -9.31
N SER A 133 -6.46 -19.57 -8.61
CA SER A 133 -7.59 -18.87 -7.98
C SER A 133 -7.56 -17.34 -8.13
N ILE A 134 -6.49 -16.77 -8.70
CA ILE A 134 -6.37 -15.31 -8.89
C ILE A 134 -6.40 -15.00 -10.38
N VAL A 135 -7.42 -14.27 -10.82
CA VAL A 135 -7.47 -13.67 -12.16
C VAL A 135 -6.66 -12.38 -12.13
N ALA A 136 -5.72 -12.22 -13.06
CA ALA A 136 -4.93 -10.98 -13.14
C ALA A 136 -5.83 -9.79 -13.48
N PRO A 137 -5.99 -8.78 -12.61
CA PRO A 137 -6.90 -7.67 -12.86
C PRO A 137 -6.35 -6.62 -13.82
N SER A 138 -5.05 -6.65 -14.09
CA SER A 138 -4.37 -5.70 -14.98
C SER A 138 -3.20 -6.38 -15.71
N LYS A 139 -2.71 -5.75 -16.79
CA LYS A 139 -1.48 -6.20 -17.48
C LYS A 139 -0.26 -6.19 -16.56
N GLU A 140 -0.22 -5.29 -15.60
CA GLU A 140 0.84 -5.24 -14.59
C GLU A 140 0.82 -6.50 -13.72
N SER A 141 -0.32 -6.83 -13.14
CA SER A 141 -0.48 -8.05 -12.35
C SER A 141 -0.15 -9.30 -13.18
N PHE A 142 -0.63 -9.36 -14.41
CA PHE A 142 -0.36 -10.45 -15.34
C PHE A 142 1.13 -10.60 -15.62
N TYR A 143 1.82 -9.50 -15.89
CA TYR A 143 3.26 -9.50 -16.18
C TYR A 143 4.06 -10.03 -14.98
N PHE A 144 3.76 -9.57 -13.77
CA PHE A 144 4.44 -10.03 -12.56
C PHE A 144 4.11 -11.50 -12.23
N MET A 145 2.87 -11.93 -12.40
CA MET A 145 2.47 -13.32 -12.22
C MET A 145 3.22 -14.23 -13.22
N ARG A 146 3.30 -13.83 -14.48
CA ARG A 146 4.08 -14.55 -15.50
C ARG A 146 5.57 -14.60 -15.17
N ALA A 147 6.16 -13.50 -14.72
CA ALA A 147 7.55 -13.46 -14.27
C ALA A 147 7.79 -14.38 -13.08
N PHE A 148 6.88 -14.39 -12.11
CA PHE A 148 6.93 -15.30 -10.96
C PHE A 148 6.90 -16.77 -11.41
N GLN A 149 5.97 -17.13 -12.27
CA GLN A 149 5.85 -18.50 -12.79
C GLN A 149 7.09 -18.93 -13.56
N ASN A 150 7.65 -18.06 -14.40
CA ASN A 150 8.86 -18.35 -15.16
C ASN A 150 10.09 -18.63 -14.27
N GLN A 151 10.16 -17.98 -13.11
CA GLN A 151 11.28 -18.13 -12.17
C GLN A 151 11.07 -19.26 -11.16
N ASN A 152 9.86 -19.47 -10.70
CA ASN A 152 9.54 -20.33 -9.56
C ASN A 152 8.65 -21.53 -9.93
N GLY A 153 8.20 -21.64 -11.18
CA GLY A 153 7.21 -22.66 -11.57
C GLY A 153 5.87 -22.44 -10.87
N ASP A 154 5.17 -23.52 -10.60
CA ASP A 154 3.81 -23.49 -10.03
C ASP A 154 3.79 -23.36 -8.49
N GLN A 155 4.68 -22.57 -7.92
CA GLN A 155 4.78 -22.34 -6.47
C GLN A 155 3.75 -21.29 -5.97
N TRP A 156 2.54 -21.32 -6.52
CA TRP A 156 1.48 -20.34 -6.25
C TRP A 156 1.00 -20.31 -4.79
N GLN A 157 1.20 -21.38 -4.05
CA GLN A 157 0.84 -21.48 -2.63
C GLN A 157 1.59 -20.48 -1.72
N VAL A 158 2.69 -19.89 -2.21
CA VAL A 158 3.40 -18.83 -1.46
C VAL A 158 2.79 -17.45 -1.64
N ILE A 159 1.86 -17.30 -2.59
CA ILE A 159 1.12 -16.05 -2.81
C ILE A 159 -0.21 -16.13 -2.05
N PRO A 160 -0.40 -15.33 -0.98
CA PRO A 160 -1.55 -15.50 -0.11
C PRO A 160 -2.88 -15.13 -0.78
N HIS A 161 -2.96 -13.95 -1.35
CA HIS A 161 -4.11 -13.43 -2.08
C HIS A 161 -3.75 -12.12 -2.80
N TYR A 162 -4.61 -11.66 -3.69
CA TYR A 162 -4.49 -10.33 -4.27
C TYR A 162 -5.03 -9.29 -3.29
N TRP A 163 -4.16 -8.41 -2.80
CA TRP A 163 -4.52 -7.42 -1.81
C TRP A 163 -5.19 -6.19 -2.43
N LEU A 164 -6.33 -5.81 -1.89
CA LEU A 164 -7.03 -4.56 -2.20
C LEU A 164 -7.46 -3.87 -0.91
N PRO A 165 -7.51 -2.52 -0.89
CA PRO A 165 -8.06 -1.81 0.25
C PRO A 165 -9.57 -2.10 0.39
N ARG A 166 -10.02 -2.35 1.61
CA ARG A 166 -11.44 -2.57 1.89
C ARG A 166 -12.24 -1.28 1.71
N TRP A 167 -13.51 -1.40 1.39
CA TRP A 167 -14.47 -0.30 1.23
C TRP A 167 -14.08 0.75 0.19
N SER A 168 -13.28 0.39 -0.77
CA SER A 168 -12.81 1.26 -1.84
C SER A 168 -13.62 1.14 -3.15
N GLY A 169 -14.75 0.44 -3.10
CA GLY A 169 -15.59 0.16 -4.27
C GLY A 169 -15.00 -0.93 -5.17
N ASN A 170 -15.34 -0.88 -6.45
CA ASN A 170 -14.91 -1.88 -7.44
C ASN A 170 -13.53 -1.54 -8.02
N LEU A 171 -12.52 -1.46 -7.15
CA LEU A 171 -11.15 -1.24 -7.61
C LEU A 171 -10.52 -2.56 -8.08
N SER A 172 -9.79 -2.48 -9.18
CA SER A 172 -8.99 -3.59 -9.72
C SER A 172 -7.51 -3.50 -9.32
N GLU A 173 -7.08 -2.38 -8.72
CA GLU A 173 -5.69 -2.15 -8.33
C GLU A 173 -5.57 -1.44 -6.98
N PRO A 174 -4.49 -1.65 -6.23
CA PRO A 174 -4.29 -1.09 -4.89
C PRO A 174 -3.79 0.37 -4.89
N SER A 175 -3.68 1.02 -6.04
CA SER A 175 -3.17 2.40 -6.14
C SER A 175 -4.06 3.38 -5.39
N ALA A 176 -3.46 4.22 -4.55
CA ALA A 176 -4.18 5.25 -3.80
C ALA A 176 -4.82 6.32 -4.72
N ARG A 177 -4.33 6.48 -5.96
CA ARG A 177 -4.86 7.46 -6.93
C ARG A 177 -6.29 7.20 -7.36
N VAL A 178 -6.71 5.94 -7.38
CA VAL A 178 -8.06 5.54 -7.78
C VAL A 178 -9.07 5.72 -6.64
N LEU A 179 -8.61 6.03 -5.43
CA LEU A 179 -9.48 6.27 -4.28
C LEU A 179 -10.08 7.69 -4.36
N LYS A 180 -11.41 7.78 -4.48
CA LYS A 180 -12.15 9.05 -4.54
C LYS A 180 -11.78 10.02 -3.41
N VAL A 181 -11.56 9.52 -2.20
CA VAL A 181 -11.19 10.32 -1.04
C VAL A 181 -9.90 11.13 -1.22
N TYR A 182 -9.01 10.72 -2.14
CA TYR A 182 -7.82 11.48 -2.48
C TYR A 182 -8.04 12.48 -3.61
N ASN A 183 -9.05 12.28 -4.44
CA ASN A 183 -9.36 13.12 -5.60
C ASN A 183 -10.34 14.25 -5.26
N ASP A 184 -11.26 14.04 -4.30
CA ASP A 184 -12.31 15.02 -3.92
C ASP A 184 -11.78 16.18 -3.05
N LYS A 185 -10.49 16.24 -2.77
CA LYS A 185 -9.83 17.29 -1.96
C LYS A 185 -8.80 18.12 -2.75
N ALA A 186 -8.87 18.13 -4.07
CA ALA A 186 -8.06 18.99 -4.93
C ALA A 186 -8.73 20.35 -5.16
#